data_8dd5c625fc94f3ef9635d1a73250bacf
#
_entry.id   8dd5c625fc94f3ef9635d1a73250bacf
#
_cell.length_a   1.000
_cell.length_b   1.000
_cell.length_c   1.000
_cell.angle_alpha   90.00
_cell.angle_beta   90.00
_cell.angle_gamma   90.00
#
_symmetry.space_group_name_H-M   'P 1'
#
loop_
_entity.id
_entity.type
_entity.pdbx_description
1 polymer ?
#
loop_
_entity_poly.entity_id
_entity_poly.type
_entity_poly.pdbx_seq_one_letter_code
_entity_poly.pdbx_strand_id
1 'polypeptide(L)'
;RQVLGFFRACDDVMAIRSTNVLALLSLPLLCMGVLRARGCSDPGFVPYICASLPPLWFFGFLYYTDVLSVIAIIASVGAMERKHHVLASLWGSAALFFRQTNIVWVLFIMGVAALRECQRVAGVSPRITPPITTLLVQRSVWMRIIRTVSPYVPIFPAFMLFIQWNDGAIVLGDKSHHQVALHLAQVGYFFGFALTFGWPLIFFLVPMRWGKVHAMVSVVLLTMGVLAVRYGTIVHPYLLADNRHYTFYVWR
;
A
#
# COMPACT_ATOMS: atom_id res chain seq x y z
N ARG A 1 0.97 -2.66 40.28
CA ARG A 1 2.32 -3.27 40.08
C ARG A 1 2.39 -4.09 38.78
N GLN A 2 1.32 -4.79 38.34
CA GLN A 2 1.33 -5.55 37.08
C GLN A 2 1.32 -4.65 35.82
N VAL A 3 0.63 -3.50 35.86
CA VAL A 3 0.65 -2.52 34.76
C VAL A 3 2.03 -1.91 34.56
N LEU A 4 2.76 -1.64 35.66
CA LEU A 4 4.16 -1.16 35.63
C LEU A 4 5.13 -2.20 35.08
N GLY A 5 4.86 -3.50 35.27
CA GLY A 5 5.64 -4.59 34.66
C GLY A 5 5.50 -4.66 33.13
N PHE A 6 4.29 -4.38 32.61
CA PHE A 6 4.06 -4.29 31.17
C PHE A 6 4.84 -3.13 30.53
N PHE A 7 4.85 -1.96 31.18
CA PHE A 7 5.62 -0.81 30.66
C PHE A 7 7.15 -1.03 30.74
N ARG A 8 7.66 -1.77 31.74
CA ARG A 8 9.07 -2.16 31.77
C ARG A 8 9.48 -3.12 30.65
N ALA A 9 8.58 -3.99 30.20
CA ALA A 9 8.83 -4.84 29.03
C ALA A 9 8.86 -4.03 27.72
N CYS A 10 8.22 -2.86 27.68
CA CYS A 10 8.27 -1.97 26.51
C CYS A 10 9.59 -1.18 26.40
N ASP A 11 10.39 -1.12 27.46
CA ASP A 11 11.73 -0.49 27.42
C ASP A 11 12.80 -1.41 26.82
N ASP A 12 12.50 -2.69 26.64
CA ASP A 12 13.40 -3.64 25.98
C ASP A 12 13.28 -3.54 24.45
N VAL A 13 14.31 -2.94 23.84
CA VAL A 13 14.44 -2.78 22.39
C VAL A 13 14.29 -4.13 21.65
N MET A 14 14.76 -5.22 22.26
CA MET A 14 14.65 -6.56 21.67
C MET A 14 13.21 -7.06 21.66
N ALA A 15 12.45 -6.84 22.74
CA ALA A 15 11.04 -7.19 22.80
C ALA A 15 10.23 -6.43 21.72
N ILE A 16 10.49 -5.13 21.56
CA ILE A 16 9.83 -4.29 20.57
C ILE A 16 10.20 -4.72 19.13
N ARG A 17 11.47 -5.02 18.86
CA ARG A 17 11.89 -5.56 17.55
C ARG A 17 11.26 -6.92 17.26
N SER A 18 11.13 -7.79 18.26
CA SER A 18 10.50 -9.10 18.11
C SER A 18 9.06 -9.02 17.62
N THR A 19 8.31 -7.97 18.00
CA THR A 19 6.94 -7.76 17.49
C THR A 19 6.92 -7.57 15.97
N ASN A 20 7.86 -6.80 15.41
CA ASN A 20 7.97 -6.60 13.97
C ASN A 20 8.40 -7.89 13.24
N VAL A 21 9.32 -8.66 13.82
CA VAL A 21 9.73 -9.95 13.26
C VAL A 21 8.55 -10.92 13.23
N LEU A 22 7.80 -11.04 14.31
CA LEU A 22 6.59 -11.88 14.37
C LEU A 22 5.54 -11.43 13.37
N ALA A 23 5.35 -10.11 13.25
CA ALA A 23 4.48 -9.50 12.26
C ALA A 23 4.91 -9.86 10.83
N LEU A 24 6.21 -9.74 10.52
CA LEU A 24 6.76 -10.11 9.21
C LEU A 24 6.55 -11.61 8.91
N LEU A 25 6.79 -12.48 9.89
CA LEU A 25 6.58 -13.92 9.74
C LEU A 25 5.10 -14.30 9.56
N SER A 26 4.17 -13.48 10.03
CA SER A 26 2.73 -13.69 9.82
C SER A 26 2.26 -13.28 8.41
N LEU A 27 3.03 -12.47 7.69
CA LEU A 27 2.66 -11.89 6.40
C LEU A 27 2.34 -12.94 5.31
N PRO A 28 3.10 -14.06 5.16
CA PRO A 28 2.75 -15.12 4.20
C PRO A 28 1.36 -15.70 4.46
N LEU A 29 0.98 -15.89 5.73
CA LEU A 29 -0.34 -16.43 6.10
C LEU A 29 -1.46 -15.46 5.71
N LEU A 30 -1.27 -14.17 5.91
CA LEU A 30 -2.22 -13.13 5.47
C LEU A 30 -2.34 -13.10 3.95
N CYS A 31 -1.22 -13.09 3.22
CA CYS A 31 -1.21 -13.14 1.76
C CYS A 31 -1.93 -14.39 1.24
N MET A 32 -1.66 -15.55 1.83
CA MET A 32 -2.36 -16.80 1.51
C MET A 32 -3.88 -16.66 1.74
N GLY A 33 -4.28 -16.07 2.86
CA GLY A 33 -5.68 -15.81 3.18
C GLY A 33 -6.37 -14.88 2.17
N VAL A 34 -5.67 -13.87 1.66
CA VAL A 34 -6.17 -12.98 0.60
C VAL A 34 -6.33 -13.73 -0.72
N LEU A 35 -5.31 -14.50 -1.14
CA LEU A 35 -5.35 -15.25 -2.39
C LEU A 35 -6.47 -16.30 -2.40
N ARG A 36 -6.66 -17.02 -1.29
CA ARG A 36 -7.79 -17.95 -1.13
C ARG A 36 -9.13 -17.24 -1.18
N ALA A 37 -9.26 -16.07 -0.56
CA ALA A 37 -10.48 -15.27 -0.64
C ALA A 37 -10.79 -14.78 -2.07
N ARG A 38 -9.77 -14.68 -2.92
CA ARG A 38 -9.88 -14.39 -4.36
C ARG A 38 -10.19 -15.61 -5.22
N GLY A 39 -10.34 -16.79 -4.62
CA GLY A 39 -10.64 -18.03 -5.34
C GLY A 39 -9.39 -18.77 -5.85
N CYS A 40 -8.18 -18.39 -5.41
CA CYS A 40 -6.98 -19.14 -5.70
C CYS A 40 -6.95 -20.37 -4.79
N SER A 41 -7.15 -21.56 -5.37
CA SER A 41 -7.17 -22.85 -4.63
C SER A 41 -5.78 -23.23 -4.13
N ASP A 42 -4.76 -22.98 -4.96
CA ASP A 42 -3.35 -23.25 -4.61
C ASP A 42 -2.50 -21.98 -4.84
N PRO A 43 -2.24 -21.20 -3.79
CA PRO A 43 -1.37 -20.04 -3.87
C PRO A 43 0.11 -20.34 -4.11
N GLY A 44 0.54 -21.60 -3.95
CA GLY A 44 1.92 -22.02 -4.11
C GLY A 44 2.91 -21.17 -3.29
N PHE A 45 4.01 -20.73 -3.91
CA PHE A 45 5.04 -19.93 -3.27
C PHE A 45 4.77 -18.40 -3.30
N VAL A 46 3.70 -17.93 -3.97
CA VAL A 46 3.40 -16.49 -4.13
C VAL A 46 3.33 -15.74 -2.79
N PRO A 47 2.68 -16.26 -1.72
CA PRO A 47 2.65 -15.59 -0.42
C PRO A 47 4.05 -15.38 0.18
N TYR A 48 4.93 -16.34 0.01
CA TYR A 48 6.30 -16.27 0.53
C TYR A 48 7.15 -15.29 -0.27
N ILE A 49 7.00 -15.25 -1.60
CA ILE A 49 7.67 -14.27 -2.45
C ILE A 49 7.24 -12.85 -2.07
N CYS A 50 5.95 -12.61 -1.85
CA CYS A 50 5.45 -11.30 -1.43
C CYS A 50 6.02 -10.88 -0.06
N ALA A 51 6.13 -11.83 0.88
CA ALA A 51 6.67 -11.56 2.20
C ALA A 51 8.21 -11.41 2.21
N SER A 52 8.91 -11.98 1.23
CA SER A 52 10.38 -11.94 1.13
C SER A 52 10.94 -10.71 0.41
N LEU A 53 10.10 -9.70 0.12
CA LEU A 53 10.57 -8.46 -0.49
C LEU A 53 11.65 -7.80 0.38
N PRO A 54 12.85 -7.48 -0.17
CA PRO A 54 13.97 -6.98 0.61
C PRO A 54 13.66 -5.79 1.52
N PRO A 55 12.86 -4.78 1.11
CA PRO A 55 12.49 -3.69 2.01
C PRO A 55 11.70 -4.16 3.24
N LEU A 56 10.80 -5.14 3.08
CA LEU A 56 10.01 -5.66 4.20
C LEU A 56 10.91 -6.38 5.22
N TRP A 57 11.88 -7.16 4.74
CA TRP A 57 12.85 -7.81 5.60
C TRP A 57 13.71 -6.80 6.34
N PHE A 58 14.22 -5.79 5.65
CA PHE A 58 15.01 -4.74 6.28
C PHE A 58 14.25 -4.05 7.41
N PHE A 59 13.03 -3.60 7.16
CA PHE A 59 12.20 -2.94 8.17
C PHE A 59 11.65 -3.91 9.23
N GLY A 60 11.57 -5.20 8.93
CA GLY A 60 11.16 -6.24 9.88
C GLY A 60 12.11 -6.41 11.06
N PHE A 61 13.40 -6.17 10.87
CA PHE A 61 14.42 -6.23 11.94
C PHE A 61 14.61 -4.89 12.67
N LEU A 62 13.96 -3.84 12.19
CA LEU A 62 13.97 -2.54 12.83
C LEU A 62 12.67 -2.31 13.60
N TYR A 63 12.73 -1.54 14.67
CA TYR A 63 11.50 -1.04 15.30
C TYR A 63 10.93 0.09 14.45
N TYR A 64 10.10 -0.28 13.47
CA TYR A 64 9.52 0.65 12.53
C TYR A 64 8.08 0.26 12.19
N THR A 65 7.24 1.24 11.85
CA THR A 65 5.80 1.03 11.64
C THR A 65 5.44 0.43 10.29
N ASP A 66 6.43 0.26 9.38
CA ASP A 66 6.19 -0.15 7.98
C ASP A 66 5.57 -1.53 7.86
N VAL A 67 6.11 -2.52 8.56
CA VAL A 67 5.61 -3.90 8.50
C VAL A 67 4.17 -3.99 9.01
N LEU A 68 3.89 -3.35 10.15
CA LEU A 68 2.54 -3.32 10.72
C LEU A 68 1.56 -2.56 9.83
N SER A 69 2.01 -1.48 9.19
CA SER A 69 1.26 -0.73 8.18
C SER A 69 0.85 -1.62 7.01
N VAL A 70 1.80 -2.37 6.43
CA VAL A 70 1.56 -3.31 5.33
C VAL A 70 0.59 -4.42 5.75
N ILE A 71 0.76 -5.00 6.94
CA ILE A 71 -0.14 -6.02 7.49
C ILE A 71 -1.56 -5.49 7.59
N ALA A 72 -1.74 -4.31 8.15
CA ALA A 72 -3.07 -3.71 8.31
C ALA A 72 -3.76 -3.48 6.96
N ILE A 73 -3.01 -3.01 5.94
CA ILE A 73 -3.55 -2.85 4.58
C ILE A 73 -3.90 -4.21 3.95
N ILE A 74 -3.04 -5.23 4.06
CA ILE A 74 -3.33 -6.57 3.51
C ILE A 74 -4.51 -7.21 4.24
N ALA A 75 -4.64 -7.02 5.56
CA ALA A 75 -5.79 -7.48 6.32
C ALA A 75 -7.08 -6.77 5.88
N SER A 76 -7.02 -5.46 5.61
CA SER A 76 -8.13 -4.69 5.04
C SER A 76 -8.56 -5.26 3.69
N VAL A 77 -7.60 -5.51 2.77
CA VAL A 77 -7.87 -6.16 1.49
C VAL A 77 -8.50 -7.54 1.70
N GLY A 78 -7.95 -8.36 2.58
CA GLY A 78 -8.47 -9.70 2.88
C GLY A 78 -9.90 -9.69 3.42
N ALA A 79 -10.25 -8.72 4.25
CA ALA A 79 -11.60 -8.53 4.76
C ALA A 79 -12.55 -8.06 3.65
N MET A 80 -12.11 -7.12 2.80
CA MET A 80 -12.85 -6.64 1.64
C MET A 80 -13.16 -7.78 0.65
N GLU A 81 -12.17 -8.65 0.37
CA GLU A 81 -12.37 -9.81 -0.52
C GLU A 81 -13.43 -10.77 0.02
N ARG A 82 -13.51 -10.92 1.35
CA ARG A 82 -14.55 -11.72 2.03
C ARG A 82 -15.88 -10.97 2.21
N LYS A 83 -16.00 -9.75 1.67
CA LYS A 83 -17.17 -8.86 1.80
C LYS A 83 -17.47 -8.39 3.23
N HIS A 84 -16.50 -8.46 4.12
CA HIS A 84 -16.58 -7.92 5.48
C HIS A 84 -16.14 -6.46 5.49
N HIS A 85 -16.94 -5.57 4.87
CA HIS A 85 -16.56 -4.17 4.62
C HIS A 85 -16.34 -3.36 5.90
N VAL A 86 -17.10 -3.65 6.98
CA VAL A 86 -16.89 -3.02 8.29
C VAL A 86 -15.51 -3.42 8.84
N LEU A 87 -15.14 -4.71 8.79
CA LEU A 87 -13.83 -5.16 9.24
C LEU A 87 -12.70 -4.61 8.36
N ALA A 88 -12.95 -4.50 7.06
CA ALA A 88 -11.99 -3.89 6.14
C ALA A 88 -11.76 -2.41 6.46
N SER A 89 -12.81 -1.64 6.77
CA SER A 89 -12.67 -0.24 7.16
C SER A 89 -11.95 -0.08 8.51
N LEU A 90 -12.18 -0.98 9.47
CA LEU A 90 -11.47 -0.98 10.74
C LEU A 90 -9.97 -1.24 10.56
N TRP A 91 -9.59 -2.24 9.75
CA TRP A 91 -8.18 -2.47 9.40
C TRP A 91 -7.58 -1.30 8.62
N GLY A 92 -8.34 -0.68 7.70
CA GLY A 92 -7.93 0.54 7.00
C GLY A 92 -7.69 1.70 7.97
N SER A 93 -8.57 1.89 8.96
CA SER A 93 -8.38 2.87 10.03
C SER A 93 -7.14 2.56 10.87
N ALA A 94 -6.93 1.30 11.25
CA ALA A 94 -5.73 0.89 11.98
C ALA A 94 -4.44 1.19 11.19
N ALA A 95 -4.47 1.01 9.86
CA ALA A 95 -3.33 1.33 9.00
C ALA A 95 -2.97 2.83 9.04
N LEU A 96 -3.93 3.74 9.22
CA LEU A 96 -3.69 5.18 9.34
C LEU A 96 -2.94 5.54 10.63
N PHE A 97 -3.12 4.80 11.72
CA PHE A 97 -2.35 5.01 12.95
C PHE A 97 -0.88 4.64 12.77
N PHE A 98 -0.56 3.68 11.92
CA PHE A 98 0.82 3.34 11.58
C PHE A 98 1.43 4.35 10.62
N ARG A 99 0.69 4.69 9.54
CA ARG A 99 1.11 5.68 8.53
C ARG A 99 -0.11 6.40 7.97
N GLN A 100 -0.15 7.71 8.15
CA GLN A 100 -1.24 8.58 7.70
C GLN A 100 -1.43 8.54 6.18
N THR A 101 -0.35 8.32 5.42
CA THR A 101 -0.38 8.17 3.95
C THR A 101 -1.19 6.96 3.47
N ASN A 102 -1.52 6.02 4.36
CA ASN A 102 -2.39 4.89 4.04
C ASN A 102 -3.83 5.28 3.68
N ILE A 103 -4.22 6.55 3.87
CA ILE A 103 -5.52 7.05 3.40
C ILE A 103 -5.72 6.79 1.90
N VAL A 104 -4.64 6.83 1.10
CA VAL A 104 -4.67 6.51 -0.33
C VAL A 104 -5.05 5.06 -0.55
N TRP A 105 -4.52 4.13 0.26
CA TRP A 105 -4.86 2.71 0.19
C TRP A 105 -6.31 2.44 0.62
N VAL A 106 -6.80 3.15 1.65
CA VAL A 106 -8.21 3.04 2.06
C VAL A 106 -9.13 3.49 0.92
N LEU A 107 -8.82 4.60 0.27
CA LEU A 107 -9.56 5.08 -0.91
C LEU A 107 -9.54 4.05 -2.05
N PHE A 108 -8.37 3.47 -2.33
CA PHE A 108 -8.21 2.44 -3.35
C PHE A 108 -9.04 1.19 -3.03
N ILE A 109 -8.99 0.69 -1.79
CA ILE A 109 -9.76 -0.49 -1.35
C ILE A 109 -11.27 -0.22 -1.47
N MET A 110 -11.72 0.96 -1.06
CA MET A 110 -13.11 1.40 -1.21
C MET A 110 -13.53 1.43 -2.67
N GLY A 111 -12.70 2.00 -3.55
CA GLY A 111 -12.94 2.05 -5.00
C GLY A 111 -13.01 0.67 -5.63
N VAL A 112 -12.11 -0.24 -5.27
CA VAL A 112 -12.14 -1.64 -5.73
C VAL A 112 -13.39 -2.36 -5.24
N ALA A 113 -13.80 -2.15 -3.99
CA ALA A 113 -15.02 -2.73 -3.44
C ALA A 113 -16.26 -2.26 -4.22
N ALA A 114 -16.36 -0.96 -4.51
CA ALA A 114 -17.43 -0.38 -5.33
C ALA A 114 -17.44 -0.97 -6.75
N LEU A 115 -16.27 -1.01 -7.40
CA LEU A 115 -16.12 -1.56 -8.75
C LEU A 115 -16.59 -3.02 -8.83
N ARG A 116 -16.24 -3.84 -7.82
CA ARG A 116 -16.67 -5.24 -7.76
C ARG A 116 -18.17 -5.41 -7.60
N GLU A 117 -18.83 -4.54 -6.84
CA GLU A 117 -20.29 -4.55 -6.76
C GLU A 117 -20.91 -4.17 -8.12
N CYS A 118 -20.35 -3.19 -8.82
CA CYS A 118 -20.76 -2.84 -10.17
C CYS A 118 -20.63 -4.04 -11.13
N GLN A 119 -19.47 -4.70 -11.13
CA GLN A 119 -19.21 -5.88 -11.98
C GLN A 119 -20.19 -7.01 -11.68
N ARG A 120 -20.46 -7.27 -10.41
CA ARG A 120 -21.40 -8.31 -9.96
C ARG A 120 -22.83 -8.03 -10.44
N VAL A 121 -23.28 -6.79 -10.33
CA VAL A 121 -24.64 -6.43 -10.78
C VAL A 121 -24.74 -6.45 -12.29
N ALA A 122 -23.68 -6.04 -13.00
CA ALA A 122 -23.62 -6.08 -14.46
C ALA A 122 -23.44 -7.51 -15.03
N GLY A 123 -23.20 -8.52 -14.17
CA GLY A 123 -22.93 -9.89 -14.61
C GLY A 123 -21.65 -10.04 -15.43
N VAL A 124 -20.69 -9.10 -15.27
CA VAL A 124 -19.45 -9.03 -16.05
C VAL A 124 -18.30 -9.67 -15.26
N SER A 125 -17.37 -10.28 -16.00
CA SER A 125 -16.15 -10.83 -15.39
C SER A 125 -15.38 -9.76 -14.59
N PRO A 126 -14.70 -10.12 -13.47
CA PRO A 126 -13.86 -9.21 -12.70
C PRO A 126 -12.74 -8.51 -13.47
N ARG A 127 -12.45 -8.97 -14.68
CA ARG A 127 -11.44 -8.39 -15.58
C ARG A 127 -11.98 -7.32 -16.53
N ILE A 128 -13.28 -7.13 -16.56
CA ILE A 128 -13.95 -6.21 -17.50
C ILE A 128 -14.56 -5.05 -16.71
N THR A 129 -14.27 -3.83 -17.13
CA THR A 129 -14.97 -2.65 -16.61
C THR A 129 -16.42 -2.65 -17.10
N PRO A 130 -17.42 -2.56 -16.21
CA PRO A 130 -18.81 -2.50 -16.61
C PRO A 130 -19.07 -1.22 -17.43
N PRO A 131 -19.92 -1.26 -18.43
CA PRO A 131 -20.28 -0.06 -19.18
C PRO A 131 -20.92 0.98 -18.23
N ILE A 132 -20.51 2.24 -18.36
CA ILE A 132 -20.96 3.36 -17.52
C ILE A 132 -22.49 3.48 -17.53
N THR A 133 -23.12 3.14 -18.64
CA THR A 133 -24.59 3.14 -18.79
C THR A 133 -25.28 2.20 -17.79
N THR A 134 -24.68 1.05 -17.47
CA THR A 134 -25.23 0.12 -16.48
C THR A 134 -25.20 0.71 -15.06
N LEU A 135 -24.22 1.58 -14.78
CA LEU A 135 -24.07 2.25 -13.48
C LEU A 135 -25.08 3.37 -13.27
N LEU A 136 -25.46 4.06 -14.36
CA LEU A 136 -26.29 5.27 -14.27
C LEU A 136 -27.80 4.96 -14.17
N VAL A 137 -28.25 3.80 -14.66
CA VAL A 137 -29.69 3.53 -14.89
C VAL A 137 -30.36 2.75 -13.75
N GLN A 138 -29.63 1.97 -12.94
CA GLN A 138 -30.25 1.09 -11.95
C GLN A 138 -30.08 1.57 -10.51
N ARG A 139 -31.19 2.04 -9.90
CA ARG A 139 -31.23 2.42 -8.46
C ARG A 139 -30.71 1.31 -7.53
N SER A 140 -30.96 0.05 -7.87
CA SER A 140 -30.49 -1.11 -7.11
C SER A 140 -28.98 -1.23 -7.06
N VAL A 141 -28.27 -0.80 -8.10
CA VAL A 141 -26.78 -0.76 -8.14
C VAL A 141 -26.26 0.24 -7.14
N TRP A 142 -26.80 1.45 -7.15
CA TRP A 142 -26.40 2.51 -6.23
C TRP A 142 -26.62 2.16 -4.77
N MET A 143 -27.73 1.55 -4.44
CA MET A 143 -28.01 1.10 -3.06
C MET A 143 -27.00 0.06 -2.58
N ARG A 144 -26.57 -0.87 -3.44
CA ARG A 144 -25.53 -1.85 -3.11
C ARG A 144 -24.17 -1.20 -2.96
N ILE A 145 -23.79 -0.30 -3.87
CA ILE A 145 -22.54 0.46 -3.80
C ILE A 145 -22.50 1.26 -2.49
N ILE A 146 -23.54 2.02 -2.20
CA ILE A 146 -23.64 2.83 -0.96
C ILE A 146 -23.47 1.93 0.26
N ARG A 147 -24.16 0.79 0.33
CA ARG A 147 -24.01 -0.15 1.44
C ARG A 147 -22.60 -0.71 1.57
N THR A 148 -21.93 -0.94 0.44
CA THR A 148 -20.55 -1.47 0.41
C THR A 148 -19.53 -0.44 0.84
N VAL A 149 -19.68 0.83 0.40
CA VAL A 149 -18.71 1.89 0.67
C VAL A 149 -18.96 2.63 1.98
N SER A 150 -20.21 2.61 2.50
CA SER A 150 -20.59 3.36 3.69
C SER A 150 -19.68 3.12 4.92
N PRO A 151 -19.13 1.90 5.19
CA PRO A 151 -18.22 1.71 6.31
C PRO A 151 -16.89 2.48 6.19
N TYR A 152 -16.47 2.80 4.97
CA TYR A 152 -15.21 3.52 4.74
C TYR A 152 -15.39 5.04 4.78
N VAL A 153 -16.60 5.53 4.47
CA VAL A 153 -16.87 6.98 4.34
C VAL A 153 -16.48 7.77 5.59
N PRO A 154 -16.76 7.33 6.84
CA PRO A 154 -16.42 8.09 8.04
C PRO A 154 -14.91 8.33 8.23
N ILE A 155 -14.06 7.51 7.61
CA ILE A 155 -12.61 7.62 7.72
C ILE A 155 -12.12 8.94 7.11
N PHE A 156 -12.71 9.39 6.01
CA PHE A 156 -12.26 10.58 5.29
C PHE A 156 -12.52 11.88 6.07
N PRO A 157 -13.73 12.18 6.57
CA PRO A 157 -13.93 13.34 7.41
C PRO A 157 -13.12 13.27 8.71
N ALA A 158 -12.98 12.10 9.33
CA ALA A 158 -12.10 11.94 10.50
C ALA A 158 -10.63 12.28 10.16
N PHE A 159 -10.16 11.88 8.98
CA PHE A 159 -8.82 12.23 8.50
C PHE A 159 -8.68 13.73 8.20
N MET A 160 -9.70 14.36 7.64
CA MET A 160 -9.71 15.82 7.42
C MET A 160 -9.68 16.60 8.75
N LEU A 161 -10.43 16.14 9.76
CA LEU A 161 -10.36 16.71 11.11
C LEU A 161 -8.97 16.54 11.72
N PHE A 162 -8.33 15.39 11.52
CA PHE A 162 -6.95 15.18 11.92
C PHE A 162 -5.99 16.18 11.27
N ILE A 163 -6.11 16.41 9.95
CA ILE A 163 -5.27 17.40 9.23
C ILE A 163 -5.49 18.80 9.81
N GLN A 164 -6.75 19.19 10.06
CA GLN A 164 -7.06 20.50 10.67
C GLN A 164 -6.46 20.63 12.07
N TRP A 165 -6.60 19.58 12.89
CA TRP A 165 -6.01 19.55 14.23
C TRP A 165 -4.47 19.59 14.19
N ASN A 166 -3.86 19.01 13.14
CA ASN A 166 -2.41 18.93 12.95
C ASN A 166 -1.85 20.11 12.12
N ASP A 167 -2.45 21.29 12.20
CA ASP A 167 -2.03 22.52 11.51
C ASP A 167 -1.86 22.37 9.98
N GLY A 168 -2.72 21.59 9.36
CA GLY A 168 -2.69 21.33 7.91
C GLY A 168 -1.68 20.30 7.45
N ALA A 169 -0.88 19.72 8.35
CA ALA A 169 0.11 18.69 8.01
C ALA A 169 -0.50 17.28 8.02
N ILE A 170 -0.12 16.46 7.03
CA ILE A 170 -0.54 15.06 6.93
C ILE A 170 0.24 14.18 7.90
N VAL A 171 1.50 14.52 8.18
CA VAL A 171 2.42 13.73 9.03
C VAL A 171 2.48 14.27 10.44
N LEU A 172 2.60 13.37 11.41
CA LEU A 172 2.94 13.70 12.80
C LEU A 172 4.46 13.86 12.95
N GLY A 173 4.88 14.76 13.82
CA GLY A 173 6.28 15.00 14.14
C GLY A 173 6.86 16.19 13.40
N ASP A 174 8.12 16.09 12.94
CA ASP A 174 8.80 17.19 12.26
C ASP A 174 8.16 17.49 10.90
N LYS A 175 7.47 18.62 10.83
CA LYS A 175 6.73 19.08 9.63
C LYS A 175 7.61 19.83 8.64
N SER A 176 8.79 20.30 9.09
CA SER A 176 9.65 21.22 8.32
C SER A 176 10.18 20.59 7.02
N HIS A 177 10.38 19.28 7.02
CA HIS A 177 10.93 18.54 5.90
C HIS A 177 9.88 17.76 5.07
N HIS A 178 8.59 17.88 5.40
CA HIS A 178 7.50 17.17 4.73
C HIS A 178 6.56 18.11 3.96
N GLN A 179 7.13 19.07 3.23
CA GLN A 179 6.35 19.95 2.37
C GLN A 179 5.75 19.16 1.20
N VAL A 180 4.51 19.52 0.85
CA VAL A 180 3.85 18.95 -0.33
C VAL A 180 4.56 19.44 -1.57
N ALA A 181 5.25 18.56 -2.26
CA ALA A 181 5.99 18.86 -3.49
C ALA A 181 5.85 17.72 -4.50
N LEU A 182 6.00 18.04 -5.77
CA LEU A 182 5.98 17.04 -6.84
C LEU A 182 7.35 16.34 -6.91
N HIS A 183 7.42 15.13 -6.39
CA HIS A 183 8.63 14.31 -6.37
C HIS A 183 8.71 13.43 -7.62
N LEU A 184 9.09 13.98 -8.76
CA LEU A 184 9.19 13.25 -10.03
C LEU A 184 10.18 12.07 -9.94
N ALA A 185 11.28 12.23 -9.20
CA ALA A 185 12.24 11.17 -8.97
C ALA A 185 11.62 9.95 -8.24
N GLN A 186 10.69 10.18 -7.29
CA GLN A 186 10.00 9.10 -6.58
C GLN A 186 9.09 8.30 -7.51
N VAL A 187 8.47 8.94 -8.49
CA VAL A 187 7.67 8.25 -9.52
C VAL A 187 8.55 7.31 -10.33
N GLY A 188 9.73 7.79 -10.77
CA GLY A 188 10.73 6.96 -11.48
C GLY A 188 11.22 5.80 -10.60
N TYR A 189 11.48 6.05 -9.32
CA TYR A 189 11.89 5.01 -8.36
C TYR A 189 10.79 3.97 -8.16
N PHE A 190 9.52 4.39 -8.03
CA PHE A 190 8.39 3.48 -7.92
C PHE A 190 8.27 2.55 -9.13
N PHE A 191 8.35 3.08 -10.35
CA PHE A 191 8.32 2.27 -11.56
C PHE A 191 9.54 1.36 -11.67
N GLY A 192 10.74 1.83 -11.35
CA GLY A 192 11.96 1.03 -11.32
C GLY A 192 11.83 -0.14 -10.35
N PHE A 193 11.33 0.11 -9.15
CA PHE A 193 11.06 -0.93 -8.15
C PHE A 193 10.00 -1.92 -8.64
N ALA A 194 8.88 -1.44 -9.17
CA ALA A 194 7.81 -2.27 -9.70
C ALA A 194 8.29 -3.16 -10.86
N LEU A 195 9.13 -2.63 -11.74
CA LEU A 195 9.75 -3.39 -12.83
C LEU A 195 10.71 -4.45 -12.29
N THR A 196 11.56 -4.10 -11.32
CA THR A 196 12.55 -5.03 -10.76
C THR A 196 11.91 -6.24 -10.08
N PHE A 197 10.84 -6.02 -9.32
CA PHE A 197 10.17 -7.09 -8.58
C PHE A 197 8.96 -7.68 -9.31
N GLY A 198 8.36 -6.93 -10.23
CA GLY A 198 7.19 -7.34 -11.02
C GLY A 198 7.51 -7.84 -12.43
N TRP A 199 8.79 -7.88 -12.85
CA TRP A 199 9.17 -8.26 -14.21
C TRP A 199 8.59 -9.61 -14.68
N PRO A 200 8.45 -10.67 -13.84
CA PRO A 200 7.83 -11.90 -14.31
C PRO A 200 6.37 -11.71 -14.72
N LEU A 201 5.63 -10.84 -14.01
CA LEU A 201 4.24 -10.52 -14.35
C LEU A 201 4.13 -9.78 -15.68
N ILE A 202 5.11 -8.93 -16.00
CA ILE A 202 5.13 -8.15 -17.25
C ILE A 202 5.23 -9.09 -18.44
N PHE A 203 6.06 -10.13 -18.37
CA PHE A 203 6.19 -11.13 -19.44
C PHE A 203 4.89 -11.91 -19.67
N PHE A 204 4.08 -12.13 -18.62
CA PHE A 204 2.79 -12.81 -18.75
C PHE A 204 1.65 -11.90 -19.20
N LEU A 205 1.74 -10.59 -18.91
CA LEU A 205 0.66 -9.64 -19.17
C LEU A 205 0.82 -8.88 -20.48
N VAL A 206 2.05 -8.71 -20.96
CA VAL A 206 2.34 -7.95 -22.19
C VAL A 206 2.89 -8.90 -23.23
N PRO A 207 2.16 -9.17 -24.34
CA PRO A 207 2.71 -9.90 -25.47
C PRO A 207 3.83 -9.04 -26.07
N MET A 208 5.10 -9.36 -25.71
CA MET A 208 6.25 -8.57 -26.10
C MET A 208 6.60 -8.81 -27.56
N ARG A 209 5.93 -8.08 -28.46
CA ARG A 209 6.43 -7.82 -29.80
C ARG A 209 7.26 -6.52 -29.77
N TRP A 210 8.54 -6.65 -29.51
CA TRP A 210 9.46 -5.51 -29.49
C TRP A 210 9.67 -5.00 -30.92
N GLY A 211 8.97 -3.91 -31.26
CA GLY A 211 9.18 -3.17 -32.50
C GLY A 211 9.95 -1.88 -32.26
N LYS A 212 10.37 -1.22 -33.33
CA LYS A 212 11.09 0.08 -33.29
C LYS A 212 10.38 1.13 -32.42
N VAL A 213 9.05 1.14 -32.40
CA VAL A 213 8.24 2.06 -31.57
C VAL A 213 8.48 1.79 -30.08
N HIS A 214 8.51 0.53 -29.64
CA HIS A 214 8.75 0.19 -28.25
C HIS A 214 10.15 0.59 -27.79
N ALA A 215 11.15 0.38 -28.64
CA ALA A 215 12.52 0.82 -28.37
C ALA A 215 12.60 2.35 -28.22
N MET A 216 11.97 3.10 -29.12
CA MET A 216 11.92 4.56 -29.05
C MET A 216 11.21 5.05 -27.79
N VAL A 217 10.04 4.48 -27.44
CA VAL A 217 9.32 4.81 -26.21
C VAL A 217 10.17 4.50 -24.97
N SER A 218 10.88 3.38 -24.94
CA SER A 218 11.78 3.02 -23.84
C SER A 218 12.92 4.03 -23.67
N VAL A 219 13.53 4.47 -24.77
CA VAL A 219 14.57 5.52 -24.73
C VAL A 219 14.02 6.83 -24.20
N VAL A 220 12.84 7.25 -24.67
CA VAL A 220 12.18 8.47 -24.20
C VAL A 220 11.89 8.38 -22.69
N LEU A 221 11.30 7.28 -22.23
CA LEU A 221 10.99 7.08 -20.81
C LEU A 221 12.24 7.04 -19.94
N LEU A 222 13.31 6.40 -20.41
CA LEU A 222 14.61 6.37 -19.72
C LEU A 222 15.21 7.79 -19.62
N THR A 223 15.19 8.54 -20.71
CA THR A 223 15.68 9.92 -20.74
C THR A 223 14.86 10.81 -19.79
N MET A 224 13.54 10.71 -19.84
CA MET A 224 12.66 11.43 -18.90
C MET A 224 12.94 11.03 -17.44
N GLY A 225 13.18 9.75 -17.17
CA GLY A 225 13.56 9.26 -15.86
C GLY A 225 14.87 9.87 -15.35
N VAL A 226 15.90 9.89 -16.19
CA VAL A 226 17.20 10.52 -15.87
C VAL A 226 17.04 12.01 -15.60
N LEU A 227 16.29 12.73 -16.43
CA LEU A 227 16.00 14.15 -16.23
C LEU A 227 15.21 14.40 -14.94
N ALA A 228 14.20 13.56 -14.65
CA ALA A 228 13.42 13.64 -13.41
C ALA A 228 14.30 13.43 -12.17
N VAL A 229 15.25 12.49 -12.20
CA VAL A 229 16.20 12.30 -11.11
C VAL A 229 17.13 13.51 -10.98
N ARG A 230 17.69 14.00 -12.09
CA ARG A 230 18.66 15.10 -12.06
C ARG A 230 18.07 16.42 -11.57
N TYR A 231 16.85 16.74 -11.98
CA TYR A 231 16.22 18.05 -11.71
C TYR A 231 15.11 17.99 -10.66
N GLY A 232 14.55 16.80 -10.38
CA GLY A 232 13.44 16.63 -9.45
C GLY A 232 13.81 15.90 -8.15
N THR A 233 15.11 15.62 -7.89
CA THR A 233 15.55 15.01 -6.64
C THR A 233 15.61 16.06 -5.54
N ILE A 234 14.76 15.87 -4.52
CA ILE A 234 14.82 16.65 -3.29
C ILE A 234 15.57 15.81 -2.27
N VAL A 235 16.79 16.25 -1.93
CA VAL A 235 17.63 15.55 -0.96
C VAL A 235 17.14 15.86 0.45
N HIS A 236 16.67 14.84 1.15
CA HIS A 236 16.33 14.99 2.55
C HIS A 236 17.61 15.01 3.40
N PRO A 237 17.74 15.94 4.39
CA PRO A 237 18.95 16.08 5.20
C PRO A 237 19.39 14.79 5.90
N TYR A 238 18.43 13.93 6.26
CA TYR A 238 18.68 12.68 6.97
C TYR A 238 18.98 11.49 6.07
N LEU A 239 18.99 11.65 4.74
CA LEU A 239 19.14 10.52 3.80
C LEU A 239 20.46 9.76 4.02
N LEU A 240 21.54 10.47 4.30
CA LEU A 240 22.88 9.91 4.54
C LEU A 240 23.28 9.88 6.02
N ALA A 241 22.61 10.65 6.87
CA ALA A 241 22.91 10.74 8.29
C ALA A 241 22.11 9.74 9.14
N ASP A 242 21.03 9.20 8.61
CA ASP A 242 20.11 8.35 9.35
C ASP A 242 20.28 6.87 8.98
N ASN A 243 20.62 6.05 10.00
CA ASN A 243 20.77 4.60 9.87
C ASN A 243 19.46 3.86 9.51
N ARG A 244 18.34 4.56 9.35
CA ARG A 244 17.07 4.02 8.89
C ARG A 244 16.98 3.89 7.38
N HIS A 245 17.96 4.39 6.61
CA HIS A 245 17.96 4.37 5.17
C HIS A 245 19.03 3.42 4.62
N TYR A 246 18.70 2.71 3.53
CA TYR A 246 19.65 1.82 2.84
C TYR A 246 20.93 2.56 2.43
N THR A 247 20.80 3.82 2.02
CA THR A 247 21.93 4.66 1.59
C THR A 247 22.98 4.84 2.69
N PHE A 248 22.57 4.86 3.95
CA PHE A 248 23.49 4.91 5.09
C PHE A 248 24.41 3.68 5.12
N TYR A 249 23.86 2.48 4.88
CA TYR A 249 24.65 1.23 4.93
C TYR A 249 25.46 0.96 3.68
N VAL A 250 25.06 1.51 2.53
CA VAL A 250 25.76 1.33 1.26
C VAL A 250 26.92 2.31 1.10
N TRP A 251 26.80 3.54 1.68
CA TRP A 251 27.73 4.62 1.48
C TRP A 251 28.70 4.83 2.65
N ARG A 252 28.46 4.27 3.81
CA ARG A 252 29.32 4.26 4.98
C ARG A 252 29.95 2.90 5.22
#